data_e42cf1cd625ac5dc4c2e0be3d4be783a
#
_entry.id   e42cf1cd625ac5dc4c2e0be3d4be783a
#
_cell.length_a   1.000
_cell.length_b   1.000
_cell.length_c   1.000
_cell.angle_alpha   90.00
_cell.angle_beta   90.00
_cell.angle_gamma   90.00
#
_symmetry.space_group_name_H-M   'P 1'
#
loop_
_entity.id
_entity.type
_entity.pdbx_description
1 polymer ?
#
loop_
_entity_poly.entity_id
_entity_poly.type
_entity_poly.pdbx_seq_one_letter_code
_entity_poly.pdbx_strand_id
1 'polypeptide(L)'
;MTKIFAHRGSKGTHPENTLASFKEAVSVGSDGIELDVHLTKDGQLVVIHDETVDRTTNGTGEIRNLTLAEIKALDAGSWFYNTYAGEKIPTLEEVLLLLKELGFNGQLNIELKTDIIQYEGLVEKCLALQGTQTWPFAIVYSSFNPYTLVELKKLNPTQEIGLLFESVEWANKGDAMLEKEAYHPDLKLLDWTLEWNTNQLPLRVWTVNEDKDMNRCFELQIEAIFTDYPEKALQLKENYER
;
A
#
# COMPACT_ATOMS: atom_id res chain seq x y z
N MET A 1 7.47 19.24 2.50
CA MET A 1 5.99 19.19 2.35
C MET A 1 5.54 17.74 2.45
N THR A 2 4.51 17.47 3.25
CA THR A 2 3.97 16.12 3.43
C THR A 2 3.34 15.58 2.14
N LYS A 3 3.73 14.39 1.72
CA LYS A 3 3.15 13.71 0.56
C LYS A 3 1.82 13.05 0.93
N ILE A 4 0.90 12.99 -0.02
CA ILE A 4 -0.41 12.33 0.15
C ILE A 4 -0.41 11.03 -0.64
N PHE A 5 -0.49 9.91 0.09
CA PHE A 5 -0.57 8.55 -0.46
C PHE A 5 -2.00 8.03 -0.35
N ALA A 6 -2.56 7.63 -1.48
CA ALA A 6 -3.89 7.03 -1.56
C ALA A 6 -3.83 5.58 -1.06
N HIS A 7 -4.40 5.32 0.12
CA HIS A 7 -4.44 4.01 0.79
C HIS A 7 -5.38 3.05 0.06
N ARG A 8 -4.83 1.98 -0.53
CA ARG A 8 -5.53 1.03 -1.42
C ARG A 8 -6.22 1.74 -2.59
N GLY A 9 -5.59 2.81 -3.11
CA GLY A 9 -6.22 3.78 -3.97
C GLY A 9 -7.12 4.76 -3.21
N SER A 10 -8.10 5.38 -3.88
CA SER A 10 -9.07 6.31 -3.25
C SER A 10 -10.18 5.53 -2.52
N LYS A 11 -9.82 4.74 -1.51
CA LYS A 11 -10.68 3.77 -0.81
C LYS A 11 -11.94 4.39 -0.19
N GLY A 12 -11.88 5.65 0.23
CA GLY A 12 -13.03 6.33 0.84
C GLY A 12 -14.16 6.64 -0.14
N THR A 13 -13.89 6.61 -1.46
CA THR A 13 -14.85 6.96 -2.52
C THR A 13 -15.00 5.88 -3.60
N HIS A 14 -14.08 4.91 -3.65
CA HIS A 14 -14.03 3.83 -4.64
C HIS A 14 -13.76 2.48 -3.96
N PRO A 15 -14.14 1.34 -4.55
CA PRO A 15 -13.84 0.03 -3.97
C PRO A 15 -12.31 -0.17 -3.87
N GLU A 16 -11.83 -0.45 -2.65
CA GLU A 16 -10.40 -0.58 -2.35
C GLU A 16 -9.70 -1.61 -3.24
N ASN A 17 -8.41 -1.37 -3.55
CA ASN A 17 -7.56 -2.29 -4.31
C ASN A 17 -8.13 -2.70 -5.67
N THR A 18 -8.91 -1.83 -6.33
CA THR A 18 -9.42 -2.03 -7.70
C THR A 18 -8.80 -1.04 -8.67
N LEU A 19 -8.90 -1.34 -9.98
CA LEU A 19 -8.45 -0.40 -11.00
C LEU A 19 -9.20 0.93 -10.95
N ALA A 20 -10.48 0.92 -10.52
CA ALA A 20 -11.28 2.13 -10.33
C ALA A 20 -10.69 3.04 -9.23
N SER A 21 -10.31 2.47 -8.07
CA SER A 21 -9.72 3.26 -6.96
C SER A 21 -8.35 3.83 -7.32
N PHE A 22 -7.55 3.11 -8.11
CA PHE A 22 -6.24 3.59 -8.56
C PHE A 22 -6.35 4.68 -9.63
N LYS A 23 -7.32 4.56 -10.56
CA LYS A 23 -7.61 5.63 -11.54
C LYS A 23 -7.98 6.93 -10.84
N GLU A 24 -8.86 6.85 -9.84
CA GLU A 24 -9.25 8.03 -9.08
C GLU A 24 -8.07 8.63 -8.30
N ALA A 25 -7.23 7.79 -7.65
CA ALA A 25 -6.04 8.27 -6.96
C ALA A 25 -5.09 9.06 -7.88
N VAL A 26 -4.91 8.61 -9.12
CA VAL A 26 -4.13 9.34 -10.14
C VAL A 26 -4.86 10.61 -10.58
N SER A 27 -6.18 10.53 -10.80
CA SER A 27 -7.00 11.66 -11.28
C SER A 27 -6.99 12.85 -10.32
N VAL A 28 -7.03 12.59 -9.01
CA VAL A 28 -6.98 13.64 -7.98
C VAL A 28 -5.56 14.17 -7.71
N GLY A 29 -4.53 13.57 -8.31
CA GLY A 29 -3.14 14.03 -8.20
C GLY A 29 -2.42 13.57 -6.95
N SER A 30 -2.71 12.36 -6.45
CA SER A 30 -2.01 11.79 -5.29
C SER A 30 -0.50 11.71 -5.53
N ASP A 31 0.31 12.08 -4.55
CA ASP A 31 1.78 12.00 -4.60
C ASP A 31 2.26 10.54 -4.61
N GLY A 32 1.48 9.64 -4.01
CA GLY A 32 1.72 8.21 -3.96
C GLY A 32 0.43 7.40 -3.95
N ILE A 33 0.57 6.11 -4.22
CA ILE A 33 -0.49 5.11 -4.16
C ILE A 33 0.04 3.94 -3.35
N GLU A 34 -0.80 3.38 -2.53
CA GLU A 34 -0.49 2.17 -1.77
C GLU A 34 -1.46 1.05 -2.19
N LEU A 35 -0.97 -0.18 -2.14
CA LEU A 35 -1.73 -1.40 -2.42
C LEU A 35 -1.15 -2.62 -1.70
N ASP A 36 -1.97 -3.66 -1.55
CA ASP A 36 -1.66 -4.91 -0.86
C ASP A 36 -1.52 -6.08 -1.84
N VAL A 37 -0.50 -6.92 -1.66
CA VAL A 37 -0.23 -8.05 -2.58
C VAL A 37 -0.21 -9.39 -1.85
N HIS A 38 -0.94 -10.35 -2.44
CA HIS A 38 -0.95 -11.78 -2.08
C HIS A 38 -0.60 -12.67 -3.27
N LEU A 39 -0.34 -13.98 -3.01
CA LEU A 39 -0.24 -15.00 -4.04
C LEU A 39 -1.47 -15.91 -4.08
N THR A 40 -1.96 -16.15 -5.28
CA THR A 40 -2.99 -17.17 -5.56
C THR A 40 -2.43 -18.59 -5.46
N LYS A 41 -3.32 -19.59 -5.49
CA LYS A 41 -2.98 -21.01 -5.52
C LYS A 41 -2.04 -21.39 -6.68
N ASP A 42 -2.21 -20.77 -7.83
CA ASP A 42 -1.39 -20.95 -9.04
C ASP A 42 -0.24 -19.93 -9.15
N GLY A 43 0.05 -19.25 -8.04
CA GLY A 43 1.24 -18.39 -7.87
C GLY A 43 1.19 -17.08 -8.66
N GLN A 44 0.02 -16.50 -8.86
CA GLN A 44 -0.15 -15.19 -9.47
C GLN A 44 -0.22 -14.09 -8.41
N LEU A 45 0.36 -12.92 -8.68
CA LEU A 45 0.30 -11.75 -7.81
C LEU A 45 -1.05 -11.05 -7.98
N VAL A 46 -1.86 -10.99 -6.91
CA VAL A 46 -3.17 -10.31 -6.90
C VAL A 46 -3.19 -9.21 -5.85
N VAL A 47 -3.99 -8.17 -6.12
CA VAL A 47 -4.05 -6.97 -5.29
C VAL A 47 -5.35 -6.96 -4.50
N ILE A 48 -5.23 -7.26 -3.21
CA ILE A 48 -6.35 -7.34 -2.25
C ILE A 48 -5.75 -7.30 -0.84
N HIS A 49 -6.48 -6.76 0.15
CA HIS A 49 -5.94 -6.57 1.51
C HIS A 49 -6.02 -7.82 2.38
N ASP A 50 -7.23 -8.42 2.49
CA ASP A 50 -7.47 -9.53 3.42
C ASP A 50 -6.92 -10.85 2.83
N GLU A 51 -6.63 -11.83 3.67
CA GLU A 51 -6.24 -13.18 3.25
C GLU A 51 -7.36 -13.94 2.55
N THR A 52 -8.61 -13.42 2.64
CA THR A 52 -9.81 -13.99 2.03
C THR A 52 -10.48 -12.99 1.10
N VAL A 53 -11.27 -13.49 0.17
CA VAL A 53 -12.05 -12.65 -0.76
C VAL A 53 -13.39 -12.18 -0.19
N ASP A 54 -13.75 -12.58 1.02
CA ASP A 54 -15.11 -12.52 1.58
C ASP A 54 -15.64 -11.09 1.78
N ARG A 55 -14.81 -10.16 2.28
CA ARG A 55 -15.26 -8.81 2.64
C ARG A 55 -15.50 -7.90 1.43
N THR A 56 -14.65 -8.03 0.41
CA THR A 56 -14.60 -7.10 -0.72
C THR A 56 -15.04 -7.72 -2.04
N THR A 57 -15.65 -8.91 -2.00
CA THR A 57 -16.20 -9.57 -3.20
C THR A 57 -17.53 -10.27 -2.91
N ASN A 58 -18.12 -10.80 -3.97
CA ASN A 58 -19.29 -11.68 -3.90
C ASN A 58 -18.92 -13.18 -3.70
N GLY A 59 -17.65 -13.49 -3.46
CA GLY A 59 -17.17 -14.85 -3.22
C GLY A 59 -16.78 -15.12 -1.78
N THR A 60 -16.25 -16.32 -1.53
CA THR A 60 -15.73 -16.72 -0.22
C THR A 60 -14.48 -17.59 -0.37
N GLY A 61 -13.57 -17.51 0.60
CA GLY A 61 -12.41 -18.40 0.70
C GLY A 61 -11.07 -17.67 0.72
N GLU A 62 -10.04 -18.42 1.11
CA GLU A 62 -8.67 -17.88 1.19
C GLU A 62 -8.05 -17.76 -0.21
N ILE A 63 -7.35 -16.64 -0.45
CA ILE A 63 -6.69 -16.32 -1.71
C ILE A 63 -5.71 -17.43 -2.11
N ARG A 64 -4.93 -17.94 -1.16
CA ARG A 64 -3.95 -19.02 -1.41
C ARG A 64 -4.58 -20.34 -1.89
N ASN A 65 -5.88 -20.52 -1.74
CA ASN A 65 -6.62 -21.72 -2.16
C ASN A 65 -7.37 -21.52 -3.49
N LEU A 66 -7.42 -20.30 -4.02
CA LEU A 66 -8.09 -19.93 -5.26
C LEU A 66 -7.07 -19.69 -6.38
N THR A 67 -7.38 -20.15 -7.58
CA THR A 67 -6.63 -19.83 -8.80
C THR A 67 -6.95 -18.42 -9.27
N LEU A 68 -6.08 -17.81 -10.09
CA LEU A 68 -6.35 -16.52 -10.70
C LEU A 68 -7.69 -16.50 -11.47
N ALA A 69 -8.02 -17.59 -12.18
CA ALA A 69 -9.27 -17.67 -12.92
C ALA A 69 -10.51 -17.62 -12.01
N GLU A 70 -10.45 -18.28 -10.85
CA GLU A 70 -11.52 -18.24 -9.84
C GLU A 70 -11.63 -16.83 -9.23
N ILE A 71 -10.52 -16.18 -8.89
CA ILE A 71 -10.48 -14.82 -8.36
C ILE A 71 -11.02 -13.81 -9.39
N LYS A 72 -10.63 -13.92 -10.65
CA LYS A 72 -11.11 -13.02 -11.73
C LYS A 72 -12.59 -13.19 -12.05
N ALA A 73 -13.22 -14.32 -11.69
CA ALA A 73 -14.66 -14.50 -11.83
C ALA A 73 -15.47 -13.66 -10.83
N LEU A 74 -14.89 -13.29 -9.68
CA LEU A 74 -15.55 -12.56 -8.62
C LEU A 74 -15.86 -11.10 -9.02
N ASP A 75 -16.87 -10.52 -8.37
CA ASP A 75 -17.20 -9.10 -8.42
C ASP A 75 -16.61 -8.43 -7.16
N ALA A 76 -15.68 -7.51 -7.36
CA ALA A 76 -14.99 -6.77 -6.30
C ALA A 76 -15.49 -5.31 -6.15
N GLY A 77 -16.59 -4.94 -6.79
CA GLY A 77 -17.11 -3.58 -6.77
C GLY A 77 -18.49 -3.42 -6.14
N SER A 78 -19.40 -4.38 -6.37
CA SER A 78 -20.81 -4.27 -5.95
C SER A 78 -21.00 -4.16 -4.43
N TRP A 79 -20.05 -4.63 -3.62
CA TRP A 79 -20.07 -4.50 -2.16
C TRP A 79 -19.95 -3.03 -1.71
N PHE A 80 -19.28 -2.21 -2.50
CA PHE A 80 -19.09 -0.78 -2.24
C PHE A 80 -20.32 0.01 -2.71
N TYR A 81 -20.56 0.02 -4.04
CA TYR A 81 -21.80 0.53 -4.65
C TYR A 81 -22.10 -0.20 -5.97
N ASN A 82 -23.37 -0.31 -6.33
CA ASN A 82 -23.81 -0.95 -7.59
C ASN A 82 -23.21 -0.33 -8.86
N THR A 83 -22.80 0.92 -8.81
CA THR A 83 -22.12 1.61 -9.93
C THR A 83 -20.78 0.99 -10.27
N TYR A 84 -20.16 0.24 -9.33
CA TYR A 84 -18.92 -0.47 -9.52
C TYR A 84 -19.12 -1.97 -9.79
N ALA A 85 -20.35 -2.41 -10.04
CA ALA A 85 -20.63 -3.81 -10.37
C ALA A 85 -19.79 -4.26 -11.56
N GLY A 86 -19.13 -5.42 -11.39
CA GLY A 86 -18.24 -5.99 -12.40
C GLY A 86 -16.77 -5.62 -12.25
N GLU A 87 -16.38 -4.70 -11.35
CA GLU A 87 -14.97 -4.50 -10.99
C GLU A 87 -14.36 -5.83 -10.53
N LYS A 88 -13.06 -5.99 -10.80
CA LYS A 88 -12.33 -7.21 -10.53
C LYS A 88 -11.19 -6.98 -9.56
N ILE A 89 -10.80 -8.02 -8.83
CA ILE A 89 -9.51 -8.04 -8.15
C ILE A 89 -8.44 -7.99 -9.23
N PRO A 90 -7.58 -6.96 -9.29
CA PRO A 90 -6.55 -6.86 -10.29
C PRO A 90 -5.34 -7.73 -9.94
N THR A 91 -4.57 -8.12 -10.95
CA THR A 91 -3.19 -8.57 -10.74
C THR A 91 -2.29 -7.36 -10.50
N LEU A 92 -1.14 -7.57 -9.86
CA LEU A 92 -0.15 -6.51 -9.70
C LEU A 92 0.31 -5.96 -11.07
N GLU A 93 0.47 -6.83 -12.08
CA GLU A 93 0.84 -6.44 -13.43
C GLU A 93 -0.20 -5.49 -14.05
N GLU A 94 -1.50 -5.80 -13.93
CA GLU A 94 -2.57 -4.93 -14.42
C GLU A 94 -2.52 -3.54 -13.76
N VAL A 95 -2.22 -3.46 -12.46
CA VAL A 95 -2.08 -2.17 -11.77
C VAL A 95 -0.85 -1.41 -12.28
N LEU A 96 0.31 -2.05 -12.38
CA LEU A 96 1.53 -1.39 -12.87
C LEU A 96 1.35 -0.84 -14.29
N LEU A 97 0.71 -1.62 -15.18
CA LEU A 97 0.42 -1.20 -16.56
C LEU A 97 -0.57 -0.03 -16.59
N LEU A 98 -1.64 -0.07 -15.77
CA LEU A 98 -2.60 1.02 -15.64
C LEU A 98 -1.92 2.31 -15.20
N LEU A 99 -1.12 2.28 -14.14
CA LEU A 99 -0.44 3.47 -13.62
C LEU A 99 0.52 4.06 -14.65
N LYS A 100 1.21 3.21 -15.42
CA LYS A 100 2.06 3.64 -16.55
C LYS A 100 1.23 4.29 -17.65
N GLU A 101 0.11 3.71 -18.05
CA GLU A 101 -0.81 4.24 -19.07
C GLU A 101 -1.37 5.62 -18.68
N LEU A 102 -1.71 5.79 -17.40
CA LEU A 102 -2.20 7.06 -16.87
C LEU A 102 -1.10 8.12 -16.67
N GLY A 103 0.16 7.78 -16.92
CA GLY A 103 1.28 8.70 -16.74
C GLY A 103 1.61 9.02 -15.29
N PHE A 104 1.21 8.13 -14.35
CA PHE A 104 1.58 8.28 -12.95
C PHE A 104 3.11 8.28 -12.80
N ASN A 105 3.65 9.24 -12.07
CA ASN A 105 5.09 9.42 -11.87
C ASN A 105 5.48 9.63 -10.41
N GLY A 106 4.53 9.36 -9.49
CA GLY A 106 4.73 9.45 -8.04
C GLY A 106 5.43 8.23 -7.44
N GLN A 107 5.00 7.80 -6.27
CA GLN A 107 5.55 6.67 -5.55
C GLN A 107 4.49 5.57 -5.36
N LEU A 108 4.76 4.35 -5.80
CA LEU A 108 3.91 3.19 -5.55
C LEU A 108 4.46 2.41 -4.35
N ASN A 109 3.69 2.35 -3.26
CA ASN A 109 3.99 1.53 -2.11
C ASN A 109 3.26 0.18 -2.23
N ILE A 110 4.01 -0.90 -2.30
CA ILE A 110 3.49 -2.27 -2.39
C ILE A 110 3.67 -2.94 -1.02
N GLU A 111 2.56 -3.16 -0.30
CA GLU A 111 2.59 -3.95 0.91
C GLU A 111 2.63 -5.44 0.58
N LEU A 112 3.63 -6.14 1.12
CA LEU A 112 3.75 -7.59 1.03
C LEU A 112 3.02 -8.24 2.21
N LYS A 113 1.86 -8.85 1.94
CA LYS A 113 0.97 -9.45 2.95
C LYS A 113 1.47 -10.83 3.39
N THR A 114 2.43 -10.83 4.32
CA THR A 114 3.12 -12.04 4.78
C THR A 114 3.17 -12.16 6.31
N ASP A 115 2.44 -11.32 7.00
CA ASP A 115 2.34 -11.28 8.47
C ASP A 115 1.49 -12.45 9.02
N ILE A 116 0.44 -12.87 8.32
CA ILE A 116 -0.44 -13.98 8.69
C ILE A 116 -0.09 -15.24 7.88
N ILE A 117 0.04 -15.12 6.55
CA ILE A 117 0.36 -16.22 5.65
C ILE A 117 1.71 -15.96 4.99
N GLN A 118 2.67 -16.85 5.21
CA GLN A 118 3.92 -16.79 4.45
C GLN A 118 3.71 -17.39 3.05
N TYR A 119 4.00 -16.58 2.03
CA TYR A 119 3.94 -16.99 0.64
C TYR A 119 5.36 -17.23 0.11
N GLU A 120 5.70 -18.49 -0.16
CA GLU A 120 6.98 -18.83 -0.78
C GLU A 120 7.06 -18.21 -2.20
N GLY A 121 8.13 -17.49 -2.47
CA GLY A 121 8.38 -16.86 -3.78
C GLY A 121 7.62 -15.56 -4.05
N LEU A 122 6.90 -14.98 -3.07
CA LEU A 122 6.21 -13.70 -3.23
C LEU A 122 7.19 -12.57 -3.58
N VAL A 123 8.26 -12.47 -2.81
CA VAL A 123 9.28 -11.42 -2.98
C VAL A 123 9.95 -11.51 -4.34
N GLU A 124 10.39 -12.72 -4.72
CA GLU A 124 11.03 -12.98 -6.02
C GLU A 124 10.13 -12.62 -7.19
N LYS A 125 8.85 -12.97 -7.10
CA LYS A 125 7.86 -12.67 -8.15
C LYS A 125 7.60 -11.16 -8.27
N CYS A 126 7.49 -10.46 -7.16
CA CYS A 126 7.34 -9.00 -7.15
C CYS A 126 8.57 -8.32 -7.78
N LEU A 127 9.79 -8.71 -7.37
CA LEU A 127 11.02 -8.17 -7.93
C LEU A 127 11.19 -8.55 -9.42
N ALA A 128 10.82 -9.76 -9.81
CA ALA A 128 10.86 -10.20 -11.20
C ALA A 128 9.91 -9.35 -12.06
N LEU A 129 8.67 -9.12 -11.61
CA LEU A 129 7.71 -8.27 -12.32
C LEU A 129 8.20 -6.81 -12.40
N GLN A 130 8.73 -6.26 -11.30
CA GLN A 130 9.34 -4.93 -11.30
C GLN A 130 10.46 -4.82 -12.35
N GLY A 131 11.29 -5.86 -12.48
CA GLY A 131 12.43 -5.90 -13.41
C GLY A 131 12.06 -6.12 -14.89
N THR A 132 10.79 -6.33 -15.24
CA THR A 132 10.38 -6.59 -16.64
C THR A 132 10.56 -5.37 -17.54
N GLN A 133 10.50 -4.17 -16.98
CA GLN A 133 10.66 -2.91 -17.71
C GLN A 133 11.00 -1.76 -16.74
N THR A 134 11.32 -0.59 -17.29
CA THR A 134 11.43 0.65 -16.51
C THR A 134 10.04 1.25 -16.30
N TRP A 135 9.70 1.52 -15.04
CA TRP A 135 8.46 2.18 -14.65
C TRP A 135 8.67 3.69 -14.49
N PRO A 136 7.68 4.55 -14.86
CA PRO A 136 7.81 6.00 -14.72
C PRO A 136 7.65 6.50 -13.26
N PHE A 137 7.36 5.61 -12.33
CA PHE A 137 7.17 5.87 -10.90
C PHE A 137 8.16 5.07 -10.06
N ALA A 138 8.46 5.57 -8.86
CA ALA A 138 9.26 4.84 -7.90
C ALA A 138 8.44 3.72 -7.22
N ILE A 139 9.07 2.57 -6.96
CA ILE A 139 8.45 1.46 -6.22
C ILE A 139 9.13 1.32 -4.87
N VAL A 140 8.32 1.33 -3.81
CA VAL A 140 8.70 1.04 -2.42
C VAL A 140 7.95 -0.21 -1.99
N TYR A 141 8.62 -1.09 -1.26
CA TYR A 141 7.96 -2.21 -0.62
C TYR A 141 7.81 -1.97 0.86
N SER A 142 6.69 -2.42 1.42
CA SER A 142 6.47 -2.41 2.87
C SER A 142 5.91 -3.75 3.35
N SER A 143 6.07 -4.04 4.62
CA SER A 143 5.46 -5.21 5.27
C SER A 143 5.46 -5.03 6.78
N PHE A 144 4.48 -5.64 7.45
CA PHE A 144 4.48 -5.88 8.89
C PHE A 144 5.45 -7.00 9.27
N ASN A 145 5.78 -7.89 8.33
CA ASN A 145 6.72 -8.97 8.55
C ASN A 145 8.16 -8.54 8.22
N PRO A 146 9.01 -8.26 9.23
CA PRO A 146 10.37 -7.81 8.99
C PRO A 146 11.24 -8.89 8.31
N TYR A 147 10.91 -10.17 8.43
CA TYR A 147 11.64 -11.24 7.76
C TYR A 147 11.50 -11.17 6.23
N THR A 148 10.30 -10.79 5.74
CA THR A 148 10.04 -10.56 4.31
C THR A 148 10.86 -9.39 3.77
N LEU A 149 11.00 -8.31 4.55
CA LEU A 149 11.83 -7.18 4.18
C LEU A 149 13.34 -7.53 4.19
N VAL A 150 13.78 -8.37 5.14
CA VAL A 150 15.14 -8.92 5.15
C VAL A 150 15.41 -9.77 3.90
N GLU A 151 14.47 -10.63 3.51
CA GLU A 151 14.54 -11.42 2.28
C GLU A 151 14.65 -10.52 1.04
N LEU A 152 13.79 -9.51 0.95
CA LEU A 152 13.80 -8.54 -0.13
C LEU A 152 15.15 -7.82 -0.25
N LYS A 153 15.69 -7.32 0.86
CA LYS A 153 17.01 -6.66 0.89
C LYS A 153 18.16 -7.59 0.52
N LYS A 154 18.07 -8.89 0.81
CA LYS A 154 19.07 -9.87 0.34
C LYS A 154 19.04 -10.05 -1.18
N LEU A 155 17.84 -10.03 -1.79
CA LEU A 155 17.66 -10.19 -3.23
C LEU A 155 17.93 -8.90 -4.00
N ASN A 156 17.54 -7.75 -3.44
CA ASN A 156 17.79 -6.42 -4.01
C ASN A 156 18.21 -5.43 -2.91
N PRO A 157 19.51 -5.31 -2.60
CA PRO A 157 20.00 -4.43 -1.53
C PRO A 157 19.67 -2.94 -1.69
N THR A 158 19.44 -2.49 -2.93
CA THR A 158 19.16 -1.08 -3.24
C THR A 158 17.67 -0.73 -3.23
N GLN A 159 16.80 -1.73 -3.07
CA GLN A 159 15.36 -1.51 -3.05
C GLN A 159 14.95 -0.72 -1.81
N GLU A 160 14.23 0.37 -2.01
CA GLU A 160 13.63 1.14 -0.93
C GLU A 160 12.54 0.32 -0.22
N ILE A 161 12.59 0.30 1.12
CA ILE A 161 11.62 -0.39 1.95
C ILE A 161 11.13 0.48 3.11
N GLY A 162 9.87 0.27 3.50
CA GLY A 162 9.25 0.84 4.70
C GLY A 162 8.84 -0.24 5.69
N LEU A 163 9.23 -0.08 6.95
CA LEU A 163 8.82 -0.98 8.02
C LEU A 163 7.46 -0.57 8.56
N LEU A 164 6.43 -1.41 8.34
CA LEU A 164 5.10 -1.25 8.93
C LEU A 164 5.06 -1.76 10.37
N PHE A 165 4.40 -1.02 11.26
CA PHE A 165 4.14 -1.48 12.62
C PHE A 165 2.94 -0.80 13.26
N GLU A 166 2.23 -1.55 14.10
CA GLU A 166 1.09 -1.13 14.91
C GLU A 166 1.31 -1.33 16.42
N SER A 167 2.51 -1.77 16.81
CA SER A 167 2.91 -1.92 18.20
C SER A 167 4.39 -1.61 18.40
N VAL A 168 4.73 -1.18 19.63
CA VAL A 168 6.11 -0.90 20.06
C VAL A 168 7.00 -2.13 19.96
N GLU A 169 6.45 -3.31 20.28
CA GLU A 169 7.19 -4.58 20.19
C GLU A 169 7.64 -4.86 18.76
N TRP A 170 6.72 -4.75 17.78
CA TRP A 170 7.03 -4.98 16.38
C TRP A 170 7.96 -3.92 15.80
N ALA A 171 7.81 -2.64 16.20
CA ALA A 171 8.74 -1.59 15.82
C ALA A 171 10.17 -1.91 16.24
N ASN A 172 10.39 -2.25 17.53
CA ASN A 172 11.71 -2.58 18.06
C ASN A 172 12.31 -3.84 17.40
N LYS A 173 11.48 -4.87 17.18
CA LYS A 173 11.91 -6.10 16.51
C LYS A 173 12.38 -5.84 15.09
N GLY A 174 11.57 -5.14 14.30
CA GLY A 174 11.90 -4.82 12.90
C GLY A 174 13.10 -3.87 12.80
N ASP A 175 13.21 -2.90 13.72
CA ASP A 175 14.33 -1.97 13.75
C ASP A 175 15.67 -2.69 13.94
N ALA A 176 15.72 -3.65 14.84
CA ALA A 176 16.92 -4.43 15.12
C ALA A 176 17.34 -5.39 14.00
N MET A 177 16.45 -5.70 13.05
CA MET A 177 16.66 -6.77 12.07
C MET A 177 17.19 -6.29 10.73
N LEU A 178 16.91 -5.05 10.32
CA LEU A 178 17.18 -4.58 8.96
C LEU A 178 17.46 -3.08 8.90
N GLU A 179 18.28 -2.69 7.92
CA GLU A 179 18.38 -1.31 7.47
C GLU A 179 17.19 -1.00 6.54
N LYS A 180 16.54 0.14 6.74
CA LYS A 180 15.35 0.60 6.03
C LYS A 180 15.44 2.08 5.74
N GLU A 181 14.66 2.51 4.77
CA GLU A 181 14.65 3.90 4.34
C GLU A 181 13.53 4.71 5.03
N ALA A 182 12.48 4.06 5.54
CA ALA A 182 11.38 4.73 6.21
C ALA A 182 10.71 3.84 7.28
N TYR A 183 10.04 4.50 8.24
CA TYR A 183 9.09 3.87 9.13
C TYR A 183 7.66 4.18 8.70
N HIS A 184 6.79 3.16 8.72
CA HIS A 184 5.37 3.27 8.43
C HIS A 184 4.55 2.94 9.69
N PRO A 185 4.46 3.86 10.67
CA PRO A 185 3.73 3.63 11.91
C PRO A 185 2.22 3.78 11.75
N ASP A 186 1.44 3.03 12.56
CA ASP A 186 0.05 3.37 12.86
C ASP A 186 0.00 4.78 13.50
N LEU A 187 -0.97 5.60 13.10
CA LEU A 187 -1.21 6.95 13.63
C LEU A 187 -1.26 6.99 15.16
N LYS A 188 -1.78 5.93 15.80
CA LYS A 188 -1.85 5.80 17.27
C LYS A 188 -0.47 5.81 17.93
N LEU A 189 0.56 5.42 17.20
CA LEU A 189 1.93 5.37 17.68
C LEU A 189 2.75 6.61 17.29
N LEU A 190 2.15 7.61 16.63
CA LEU A 190 2.89 8.74 16.08
C LEU A 190 3.75 9.43 17.15
N ASP A 191 3.16 9.78 18.31
CA ASP A 191 3.90 10.47 19.39
C ASP A 191 5.07 9.65 19.91
N TRP A 192 4.83 8.38 20.18
CA TRP A 192 5.88 7.47 20.59
C TRP A 192 6.95 7.32 19.50
N THR A 193 6.56 7.21 18.24
CA THR A 193 7.50 7.06 17.12
C THR A 193 8.37 8.30 16.96
N LEU A 194 7.83 9.51 17.14
CA LEU A 194 8.61 10.76 17.07
C LEU A 194 9.73 10.82 18.12
N GLU A 195 9.46 10.32 19.34
CA GLU A 195 10.46 10.23 20.41
C GLU A 195 11.46 9.09 20.17
N TRP A 196 10.99 7.95 19.69
CA TRP A 196 11.79 6.74 19.47
C TRP A 196 12.71 6.83 18.25
N ASN A 197 12.29 7.52 17.18
CA ASN A 197 13.00 7.65 15.90
C ASN A 197 14.25 8.58 16.02
N THR A 198 15.22 8.17 16.82
CA THR A 198 16.45 8.95 17.04
C THR A 198 17.32 9.10 15.80
N ASN A 199 17.18 8.17 14.84
CA ASN A 199 17.90 8.18 13.55
C ASN A 199 17.28 9.14 12.54
N GLN A 200 16.13 9.75 12.88
CA GLN A 200 15.40 10.70 12.02
C GLN A 200 15.04 10.12 10.63
N LEU A 201 14.73 8.82 10.57
CA LEU A 201 14.23 8.22 9.34
C LEU A 201 12.88 8.85 8.96
N PRO A 202 12.58 8.94 7.66
CA PRO A 202 11.29 9.39 7.18
C PRO A 202 10.13 8.62 7.80
N LEU A 203 9.06 9.34 8.18
CA LEU A 203 7.83 8.74 8.69
C LEU A 203 6.73 8.85 7.63
N ARG A 204 6.06 7.71 7.35
CA ARG A 204 4.89 7.60 6.45
C ARG A 204 3.77 6.98 7.27
N VAL A 205 2.86 7.82 7.76
CA VAL A 205 1.88 7.46 8.80
C VAL A 205 0.58 6.95 8.20
N TRP A 206 0.02 5.87 8.72
CA TRP A 206 -1.25 5.25 8.30
C TRP A 206 -2.19 4.99 9.50
N THR A 207 -3.52 4.98 9.38
CA THR A 207 -4.24 5.59 8.27
C THR A 207 -4.78 6.93 8.76
N VAL A 208 -4.52 8.01 8.04
CA VAL A 208 -4.82 9.39 8.47
C VAL A 208 -6.02 9.90 7.68
N ASN A 209 -7.22 9.91 8.30
CA ASN A 209 -8.49 10.22 7.64
C ASN A 209 -9.19 11.48 8.18
N GLU A 210 -8.87 11.88 9.41
CA GLU A 210 -9.52 13.02 10.05
C GLU A 210 -8.73 14.32 9.80
N ASP A 211 -9.42 15.42 9.56
CA ASP A 211 -8.83 16.74 9.27
C ASP A 211 -7.82 17.17 10.32
N LYS A 212 -8.13 16.96 11.62
CA LYS A 212 -7.24 17.29 12.74
C LYS A 212 -5.92 16.53 12.67
N ASP A 213 -5.96 15.23 12.27
CA ASP A 213 -4.80 14.38 12.21
C ASP A 213 -3.96 14.65 10.95
N MET A 214 -4.63 15.00 9.82
CA MET A 214 -3.96 15.49 8.61
C MET A 214 -3.22 16.80 8.90
N ASN A 215 -3.87 17.79 9.48
CA ASN A 215 -3.25 19.07 9.83
C ASN A 215 -2.07 18.88 10.78
N ARG A 216 -2.22 18.01 11.79
CA ARG A 216 -1.12 17.68 12.69
C ARG A 216 0.08 17.07 11.95
N CYS A 217 -0.14 16.16 11.02
CA CYS A 217 0.94 15.60 10.21
C CYS A 217 1.61 16.67 9.34
N PHE A 218 0.86 17.65 8.82
CA PHE A 218 1.41 18.77 8.07
C PHE A 218 2.27 19.68 8.97
N GLU A 219 1.79 20.05 10.16
CA GLU A 219 2.53 20.83 11.15
C GLU A 219 3.84 20.16 11.57
N LEU A 220 3.83 18.84 11.75
CA LEU A 220 4.99 18.03 12.11
C LEU A 220 5.92 17.74 10.91
N GLN A 221 5.55 18.15 9.70
CA GLN A 221 6.29 17.91 8.46
C GLN A 221 6.58 16.40 8.22
N ILE A 222 5.63 15.55 8.59
CA ILE A 222 5.69 14.11 8.31
C ILE A 222 5.92 13.91 6.81
N GLU A 223 6.80 12.96 6.40
CA GLU A 223 7.15 12.78 4.98
C GLU A 223 5.94 12.44 4.13
N ALA A 224 5.10 11.49 4.61
CA ALA A 224 3.87 11.12 3.90
C ALA A 224 2.79 10.66 4.88
N ILE A 225 1.54 10.80 4.46
CA ILE A 225 0.39 10.17 5.10
C ILE A 225 -0.30 9.23 4.11
N PHE A 226 -0.72 8.04 4.59
CA PHE A 226 -1.63 7.17 3.86
C PHE A 226 -3.05 7.52 4.29
N THR A 227 -3.91 7.83 3.34
CA THR A 227 -5.31 8.22 3.60
C THR A 227 -6.30 7.56 2.64
N ASP A 228 -7.49 7.26 3.15
CA ASP A 228 -8.60 6.77 2.35
C ASP A 228 -9.21 7.88 1.45
N TYR A 229 -8.92 9.16 1.78
CA TYR A 229 -9.50 10.35 1.15
C TYR A 229 -8.42 11.28 0.56
N PRO A 230 -7.69 10.86 -0.49
CA PRO A 230 -6.56 11.63 -1.01
C PRO A 230 -6.97 13.02 -1.53
N GLU A 231 -8.12 13.16 -2.20
CA GLU A 231 -8.61 14.47 -2.67
C GLU A 231 -8.81 15.45 -1.52
N LYS A 232 -9.48 15.01 -0.45
CA LYS A 232 -9.69 15.79 0.78
C LYS A 232 -8.36 16.22 1.41
N ALA A 233 -7.40 15.29 1.51
CA ALA A 233 -6.09 15.58 2.08
C ALA A 233 -5.30 16.60 1.26
N LEU A 234 -5.35 16.52 -0.07
CA LEU A 234 -4.74 17.48 -0.98
C LEU A 234 -5.36 18.89 -0.83
N GLN A 235 -6.69 18.97 -0.76
CA GLN A 235 -7.39 20.26 -0.54
C GLN A 235 -7.04 20.88 0.82
N LEU A 236 -6.95 20.09 1.90
CA LEU A 236 -6.51 20.57 3.22
C LEU A 236 -5.05 21.03 3.19
N LYS A 237 -4.17 20.29 2.54
CA LYS A 237 -2.75 20.65 2.37
C LYS A 237 -2.59 21.98 1.65
N GLU A 238 -3.30 22.20 0.55
CA GLU A 238 -3.28 23.48 -0.18
C GLU A 238 -3.71 24.66 0.71
N ASN A 239 -4.73 24.46 1.56
CA ASN A 239 -5.20 25.50 2.49
C ASN A 239 -4.19 25.78 3.61
N TYR A 240 -3.45 24.76 4.06
CA TYR A 240 -2.40 24.88 5.07
C TYR A 240 -1.17 25.67 4.55
N GLU A 241 -0.85 25.52 3.26
CA GLU A 241 0.32 26.16 2.62
C GLU A 241 0.08 27.61 2.17
N ARG A 242 -1.16 28.10 2.21
CA ARG A 242 -1.53 29.53 1.90
C ARG A 242 -1.40 30.43 3.10
#